data_38174bb73872e46c9ad8850c6a90d96e
#
_entry.id   38174bb73872e46c9ad8850c6a90d96e
#
_cell.length_a   1.000
_cell.length_b   1.000
_cell.length_c   1.000
_cell.angle_alpha   90.00
_cell.angle_beta   90.00
_cell.angle_gamma   90.00
#
_symmetry.space_group_name_H-M   'P 1'
#
loop_
_entity.id
_entity.type
_entity.pdbx_description
1 polymer ?
#
loop_
_entity_poly.entity_id
_entity_poly.type
_entity_poly.pdbx_seq_one_letter_code
_entity_poly.pdbx_strand_id
1 'polypeptide(L)'
;MVKNWIIAGGAIAFLATATFAADRSVALNKSIESLEPMKGIVFWPDQAASQKNLQGSISLEFSYCLPCAVVTGERGGTISYDWSSFEKMLDDIKSRGHQAIVRFRLEYPNETIKNAPNCTEDVKGATAVPNYFMANNNYLETFSENPGGDGPTFYADWSSTALQYFYKQFYADFAAKYDNDPRIAFVQAGFGHWAEYHIYGTKLELGKNFPAKSYQTEFLTHLDTLFKETPWSISVDAADDDYSPIAGNKTLLGLGFGLFDDSFMHKEHDISQGDGDNEKNWIALDTTRWKKAPAGGEISYYEDKDQHEFLNPAGLYGVTWEDAAAKYHMTYVIGNDAPEGSYATKDRVYEASSYAGYKFEITGYAVNKVSAAVRVKNIGIAPLYHNAYVTVKGVRSKTSLKGLLPGKEAIYTVSGIEIGDKESPEPTITSDKLLKDATIPYKASLDGSAKPIEGLIDEGSTAIGKGRFAERLNTGANNTTDPRKIDLKGRNVPGKAAKGAYYPVLKH
;
A
#
# COMPACT_ATOMS: atom_id res chain seq x y z
N MET A 1 -77.90 42.40 19.34
CA MET A 1 -76.77 42.12 20.27
C MET A 1 -76.49 40.63 20.19
N VAL A 2 -75.50 40.27 19.46
CA VAL A 2 -75.07 38.87 19.30
C VAL A 2 -73.71 38.76 20.03
N LYS A 3 -73.68 37.90 21.05
CA LYS A 3 -72.47 37.62 21.85
C LYS A 3 -71.67 36.56 21.15
N ASN A 4 -70.46 36.90 20.70
CA ASN A 4 -69.43 35.93 20.22
C ASN A 4 -68.80 35.24 21.41
N TRP A 5 -68.86 33.91 21.42
CA TRP A 5 -68.05 33.06 22.31
C TRP A 5 -66.79 32.63 21.58
N ILE A 6 -65.65 33.05 22.10
CA ILE A 6 -64.36 32.59 21.65
C ILE A 6 -64.03 31.33 22.45
N ILE A 7 -63.96 30.18 21.80
CA ILE A 7 -63.43 28.93 22.35
C ILE A 7 -61.93 28.96 22.18
N ALA A 8 -61.18 29.13 23.26
CA ALA A 8 -59.75 28.97 23.29
C ALA A 8 -59.41 27.48 23.35
N GLY A 9 -59.06 26.88 22.20
CA GLY A 9 -58.53 25.54 22.13
C GLY A 9 -57.07 25.52 22.60
N GLY A 10 -56.85 25.05 23.82
CA GLY A 10 -55.48 24.81 24.31
C GLY A 10 -54.86 23.60 23.60
N ALA A 11 -53.91 23.82 22.73
CA ALA A 11 -53.06 22.77 22.20
C ALA A 11 -52.08 22.30 23.30
N ILE A 12 -52.35 21.12 23.85
CA ILE A 12 -51.41 20.41 24.72
C ILE A 12 -50.28 19.89 23.80
N ALA A 13 -49.15 20.60 23.75
CA ALA A 13 -47.93 20.09 23.14
C ALA A 13 -47.39 18.97 24.00
N PHE A 14 -47.57 17.74 23.58
CA PHE A 14 -46.78 16.61 24.09
C PHE A 14 -45.32 16.83 23.70
N LEU A 15 -44.53 17.36 24.63
CA LEU A 15 -43.10 17.27 24.57
C LEU A 15 -42.74 15.78 24.73
N ALA A 16 -42.58 15.07 23.64
CA ALA A 16 -41.89 13.79 23.65
C ALA A 16 -40.45 14.07 24.12
N THR A 17 -40.19 13.83 25.39
CA THR A 17 -38.81 13.76 25.91
C THR A 17 -38.18 12.57 25.21
N ALA A 18 -37.38 12.83 24.19
CA ALA A 18 -36.48 11.84 23.63
C ALA A 18 -35.57 11.40 24.78
N THR A 19 -35.83 10.22 25.33
CA THR A 19 -34.91 9.60 26.27
C THR A 19 -33.69 9.20 25.45
N PHE A 20 -32.64 10.03 25.46
CA PHE A 20 -31.35 9.63 24.95
C PHE A 20 -30.91 8.38 25.70
N ALA A 21 -30.63 7.31 24.98
CA ALA A 21 -30.01 6.15 25.57
C ALA A 21 -28.68 6.61 26.20
N ALA A 22 -28.47 6.35 27.48
CA ALA A 22 -27.25 6.73 28.16
C ALA A 22 -26.09 5.97 27.52
N ASP A 23 -25.07 6.71 27.09
CA ASP A 23 -23.83 6.12 26.64
C ASP A 23 -23.17 5.37 27.80
N ARG A 24 -22.72 4.17 27.53
CA ARG A 24 -22.11 3.30 28.52
C ARG A 24 -20.69 2.96 28.07
N SER A 25 -19.70 3.28 28.92
CA SER A 25 -18.36 2.78 28.73
C SER A 25 -18.28 1.28 28.92
N VAL A 26 -17.47 0.63 28.13
CA VAL A 26 -17.34 -0.83 28.10
C VAL A 26 -15.94 -1.22 28.55
N ALA A 27 -15.86 -2.14 29.50
CA ALA A 27 -14.62 -2.80 29.86
C ALA A 27 -14.14 -3.66 28.69
N LEU A 28 -12.87 -3.56 28.34
CA LEU A 28 -12.24 -4.34 27.27
C LEU A 28 -10.80 -4.62 27.64
N ASN A 29 -10.44 -5.89 27.78
CA ASN A 29 -9.08 -6.29 28.06
C ASN A 29 -8.63 -7.32 27.03
N LYS A 30 -7.59 -6.96 26.25
CA LYS A 30 -7.10 -7.77 25.15
C LYS A 30 -5.61 -7.53 24.92
N SER A 31 -4.87 -8.59 24.71
CA SER A 31 -3.48 -8.58 24.26
C SER A 31 -3.40 -8.89 22.76
N ILE A 32 -2.30 -8.51 22.13
CA ILE A 32 -1.96 -8.95 20.78
C ILE A 32 -1.30 -10.32 20.90
N GLU A 33 -1.97 -11.36 20.44
CA GLU A 33 -1.54 -12.76 20.56
C GLU A 33 -0.97 -13.32 19.26
N SER A 34 -1.13 -12.60 18.15
CA SER A 34 -0.63 -12.97 16.83
C SER A 34 -0.02 -11.78 16.13
N LEU A 35 0.85 -12.01 15.16
CA LEU A 35 1.42 -10.95 14.35
C LEU A 35 0.33 -10.24 13.56
N GLU A 36 0.46 -8.91 13.48
CA GLU A 36 -0.39 -8.10 12.63
C GLU A 36 -0.06 -8.35 11.15
N PRO A 37 -1.06 -8.47 10.26
CA PRO A 37 -0.84 -8.73 8.84
C PRO A 37 -0.22 -7.53 8.09
N MET A 38 0.30 -7.77 6.89
CA MET A 38 0.79 -6.74 5.95
C MET A 38 1.97 -5.91 6.49
N LYS A 39 2.84 -6.51 7.29
CA LYS A 39 4.03 -5.83 7.85
C LYS A 39 5.08 -6.83 8.34
N GLY A 40 6.27 -6.33 8.64
CA GLY A 40 7.30 -7.09 9.35
C GLY A 40 8.42 -7.61 8.46
N ILE A 41 9.12 -8.61 8.98
CA ILE A 41 10.16 -9.34 8.25
C ILE A 41 9.50 -10.17 7.15
N VAL A 42 10.10 -10.18 5.98
CA VAL A 42 9.60 -10.84 4.77
C VAL A 42 10.58 -11.94 4.36
N PHE A 43 10.08 -13.10 4.02
CA PHE A 43 10.88 -14.20 3.48
C PHE A 43 10.53 -14.47 2.01
N TRP A 44 11.44 -15.13 1.30
CA TRP A 44 11.11 -15.78 0.04
C TRP A 44 10.17 -16.97 0.26
N PRO A 45 9.31 -17.34 -0.72
CA PRO A 45 8.35 -18.43 -0.53
C PRO A 45 8.97 -19.80 -0.21
N ASP A 46 10.14 -20.10 -0.78
CA ASP A 46 10.87 -21.33 -0.49
C ASP A 46 11.47 -21.36 0.92
N GLN A 47 11.99 -20.22 1.38
CA GLN A 47 12.43 -20.05 2.76
C GLN A 47 11.26 -20.16 3.74
N ALA A 48 10.16 -19.46 3.51
CA ALA A 48 8.97 -19.55 4.33
C ALA A 48 8.42 -21.00 4.37
N ALA A 49 8.48 -21.71 3.26
CA ALA A 49 8.08 -23.12 3.18
C ALA A 49 9.01 -24.05 3.96
N SER A 50 10.32 -23.78 3.94
CA SER A 50 11.33 -24.58 4.66
C SER A 50 11.38 -24.26 6.15
N GLN A 51 11.25 -23.00 6.55
CA GLN A 51 11.36 -22.48 7.91
C GLN A 51 10.02 -22.52 8.67
N LYS A 52 9.43 -23.71 8.77
CA LYS A 52 8.08 -23.90 9.37
C LYS A 52 7.92 -23.35 10.78
N ASN A 53 8.99 -23.36 11.57
CA ASN A 53 9.00 -22.81 12.92
C ASN A 53 8.90 -21.28 12.97
N LEU A 54 9.25 -20.59 11.88
CA LEU A 54 9.21 -19.12 11.77
C LEU A 54 7.94 -18.60 11.10
N GLN A 55 7.12 -19.44 10.48
CA GLN A 55 5.92 -19.00 9.74
C GLN A 55 4.99 -18.13 10.59
N GLY A 56 4.80 -18.43 11.86
CA GLY A 56 3.99 -17.59 12.77
C GLY A 56 4.65 -16.26 13.18
N SER A 57 5.88 -15.99 12.75
CA SER A 57 6.65 -14.79 13.07
C SER A 57 6.77 -13.81 11.88
N ILE A 58 6.19 -14.17 10.74
CA ILE A 58 6.11 -13.35 9.53
C ILE A 58 4.67 -13.28 9.04
N SER A 59 4.34 -12.26 8.27
CA SER A 59 3.04 -12.11 7.63
C SER A 59 3.13 -11.90 6.13
N LEU A 60 4.32 -11.76 5.60
CA LEU A 60 4.60 -11.41 4.20
C LEU A 60 5.67 -12.33 3.60
N GLU A 61 5.50 -12.59 2.28
CA GLU A 61 6.51 -13.25 1.46
C GLU A 61 6.73 -12.42 0.17
N PHE A 62 7.98 -12.36 -0.28
CA PHE A 62 8.35 -11.59 -1.46
C PHE A 62 8.62 -12.50 -2.66
N SER A 63 8.14 -12.11 -3.84
CA SER A 63 8.41 -12.85 -5.08
C SER A 63 8.71 -11.94 -6.25
N TYR A 64 9.81 -12.22 -6.94
CA TYR A 64 9.98 -11.75 -8.32
C TYR A 64 9.02 -12.48 -9.24
N CYS A 65 8.45 -11.71 -10.18
CA CYS A 65 7.53 -12.20 -11.19
C CYS A 65 8.01 -11.82 -12.58
N LEU A 66 7.73 -12.69 -13.57
CA LEU A 66 8.17 -12.51 -14.93
C LEU A 66 6.96 -12.25 -15.83
N PRO A 67 6.88 -11.11 -16.54
CA PRO A 67 5.82 -10.88 -17.52
C PRO A 67 5.70 -12.01 -18.54
N CYS A 68 6.83 -12.51 -19.06
CA CYS A 68 6.85 -13.61 -20.01
C CYS A 68 6.27 -14.93 -19.48
N ALA A 69 6.29 -15.17 -18.17
CA ALA A 69 5.76 -16.40 -17.58
C ALA A 69 4.22 -16.43 -17.57
N VAL A 70 3.56 -15.28 -17.70
CA VAL A 70 2.10 -15.17 -17.65
C VAL A 70 1.48 -14.66 -18.95
N VAL A 71 2.27 -14.08 -19.85
CA VAL A 71 1.79 -13.58 -21.15
C VAL A 71 1.95 -14.66 -22.21
N THR A 72 0.86 -15.03 -22.89
CA THR A 72 0.85 -16.13 -23.86
C THR A 72 0.81 -15.66 -25.32
N GLY A 73 0.54 -14.39 -25.58
CA GLY A 73 0.52 -13.82 -26.92
C GLY A 73 -0.26 -12.52 -27.00
N GLU A 74 -0.35 -11.98 -28.21
CA GLU A 74 -1.11 -10.79 -28.54
C GLU A 74 -1.84 -10.97 -29.87
N ARG A 75 -3.05 -10.46 -29.94
CA ARG A 75 -3.83 -10.43 -31.20
C ARG A 75 -4.60 -9.11 -31.28
N GLY A 76 -4.29 -8.33 -32.31
CA GLY A 76 -5.00 -7.06 -32.58
C GLY A 76 -4.93 -6.06 -31.44
N GLY A 77 -3.78 -5.95 -30.78
CA GLY A 77 -3.55 -5.05 -29.63
C GLY A 77 -4.06 -5.59 -28.29
N THR A 78 -4.64 -6.81 -28.26
CA THR A 78 -5.10 -7.44 -27.00
C THR A 78 -4.11 -8.49 -26.56
N ILE A 79 -3.55 -8.34 -25.37
CA ILE A 79 -2.62 -9.28 -24.74
C ILE A 79 -3.42 -10.44 -24.15
N SER A 80 -2.92 -11.66 -24.34
CA SER A 80 -3.49 -12.88 -23.76
C SER A 80 -2.63 -13.36 -22.60
N TYR A 81 -3.27 -13.86 -21.55
CA TYR A 81 -2.60 -14.26 -20.31
C TYR A 81 -2.97 -15.68 -19.90
N ASP A 82 -2.01 -16.40 -19.36
CA ASP A 82 -2.21 -17.55 -18.48
C ASP A 82 -1.62 -17.23 -17.10
N TRP A 83 -2.48 -16.90 -16.17
CA TRP A 83 -2.09 -16.56 -14.79
C TRP A 83 -1.90 -17.77 -13.88
N SER A 84 -2.00 -19.00 -14.39
CA SER A 84 -2.03 -20.23 -13.57
C SER A 84 -0.82 -20.37 -12.66
N SER A 85 0.39 -20.07 -13.15
CA SER A 85 1.62 -20.11 -12.34
C SER A 85 1.63 -19.05 -11.24
N PHE A 86 1.20 -17.84 -11.55
CA PHE A 86 1.07 -16.73 -10.60
C PHE A 86 0.01 -17.01 -9.53
N GLU A 87 -1.17 -17.50 -9.93
CA GLU A 87 -2.23 -17.91 -9.01
C GLU A 87 -1.76 -19.01 -8.06
N LYS A 88 -1.01 -20.01 -8.58
CA LYS A 88 -0.44 -21.09 -7.76
C LYS A 88 0.53 -20.54 -6.71
N MET A 89 1.39 -19.59 -7.07
CA MET A 89 2.30 -18.94 -6.14
C MET A 89 1.53 -18.19 -5.04
N LEU A 90 0.51 -17.41 -5.42
CA LEU A 90 -0.32 -16.69 -4.45
C LEU A 90 -1.08 -17.63 -3.51
N ASP A 91 -1.60 -18.74 -4.02
CA ASP A 91 -2.31 -19.72 -3.19
C ASP A 91 -1.35 -20.51 -2.28
N ASP A 92 -0.12 -20.76 -2.70
CA ASP A 92 0.92 -21.36 -1.88
C ASP A 92 1.28 -20.44 -0.70
N ILE A 93 1.56 -19.16 -0.95
CA ILE A 93 1.83 -18.15 0.09
C ILE A 93 0.64 -18.05 1.05
N LYS A 94 -0.57 -17.92 0.52
CA LYS A 94 -1.81 -17.88 1.31
C LYS A 94 -2.01 -19.13 2.17
N SER A 95 -1.58 -20.31 1.69
CA SER A 95 -1.71 -21.56 2.44
C SER A 95 -0.93 -21.55 3.76
N ARG A 96 0.11 -20.71 3.87
CA ARG A 96 0.88 -20.46 5.09
C ARG A 96 0.30 -19.34 5.95
N GLY A 97 -0.79 -18.68 5.51
CA GLY A 97 -1.42 -17.55 6.21
C GLY A 97 -0.76 -16.20 5.89
N HIS A 98 0.09 -16.12 4.87
CA HIS A 98 0.83 -14.93 4.49
C HIS A 98 0.25 -14.26 3.24
N GLN A 99 0.68 -13.01 2.99
CA GLN A 99 0.34 -12.24 1.81
C GLN A 99 1.60 -11.92 1.02
N ALA A 100 1.45 -11.75 -0.29
CA ALA A 100 2.56 -11.54 -1.20
C ALA A 100 2.95 -10.04 -1.30
N ILE A 101 4.25 -9.80 -1.43
CA ILE A 101 4.82 -8.62 -2.08
C ILE A 101 5.29 -9.09 -3.45
N VAL A 102 4.81 -8.48 -4.53
CA VAL A 102 5.15 -8.91 -5.89
C VAL A 102 5.90 -7.82 -6.64
N ARG A 103 6.97 -8.21 -7.36
CA ARG A 103 7.76 -7.32 -8.20
C ARG A 103 7.93 -7.96 -9.57
N PHE A 104 7.34 -7.37 -10.61
CA PHE A 104 7.63 -7.76 -11.98
C PHE A 104 8.94 -7.10 -12.42
N ARG A 105 9.83 -7.89 -13.01
CA ARG A 105 11.11 -7.42 -13.52
C ARG A 105 11.33 -7.88 -14.95
N LEU A 106 12.12 -7.14 -15.70
CA LEU A 106 12.56 -7.56 -17.04
C LEU A 106 14.00 -8.06 -17.01
N GLU A 107 14.90 -7.36 -16.35
CA GLU A 107 16.32 -7.66 -16.30
C GLU A 107 16.73 -8.32 -14.98
N TYR A 108 17.57 -9.33 -15.06
CA TYR A 108 18.22 -9.96 -13.91
C TYR A 108 19.58 -10.55 -14.33
N PRO A 109 20.70 -9.98 -13.85
CA PRO A 109 22.05 -10.45 -14.20
C PRO A 109 22.21 -11.95 -13.90
N ASN A 110 22.84 -12.66 -14.85
CA ASN A 110 23.26 -14.06 -14.72
C ASN A 110 22.17 -15.09 -14.37
N GLU A 111 20.91 -14.66 -14.21
CA GLU A 111 19.80 -15.62 -13.95
C GLU A 111 19.47 -16.43 -15.19
N THR A 112 19.00 -17.64 -15.01
CA THR A 112 18.53 -18.52 -16.07
C THR A 112 17.06 -18.86 -15.84
N ILE A 113 16.18 -18.41 -16.75
CA ILE A 113 14.75 -18.69 -16.68
C ILE A 113 14.52 -20.15 -17.11
N LYS A 114 13.69 -20.85 -16.35
CA LYS A 114 13.31 -22.27 -16.60
C LYS A 114 11.84 -22.50 -16.35
N ASN A 115 11.29 -23.50 -17.04
CA ASN A 115 9.87 -23.92 -16.90
C ASN A 115 8.87 -22.77 -17.17
N ALA A 116 9.21 -21.90 -18.12
CA ALA A 116 8.40 -20.76 -18.55
C ALA A 116 8.47 -20.64 -20.10
N PRO A 117 7.72 -21.45 -20.86
CA PRO A 117 7.91 -21.65 -22.30
C PRO A 117 7.70 -20.40 -23.17
N ASN A 118 7.05 -19.36 -22.62
CA ASN A 118 6.90 -18.07 -23.30
C ASN A 118 8.06 -17.10 -23.03
N CYS A 119 9.01 -17.49 -22.18
CA CYS A 119 10.25 -16.78 -21.90
C CYS A 119 11.41 -17.35 -22.72
N THR A 120 12.49 -16.60 -22.82
CA THR A 120 13.77 -17.13 -23.33
C THR A 120 14.41 -18.01 -22.26
N GLU A 121 14.22 -19.34 -22.39
CA GLU A 121 14.72 -20.31 -21.42
C GLU A 121 16.20 -20.66 -21.69
N ASP A 122 16.88 -21.13 -20.64
CA ASP A 122 18.27 -21.67 -20.68
C ASP A 122 19.35 -20.68 -21.19
N VAL A 123 19.02 -19.40 -21.26
CA VAL A 123 19.97 -18.32 -21.58
C VAL A 123 20.23 -17.49 -20.34
N LYS A 124 21.51 -17.37 -19.94
CA LYS A 124 21.90 -16.57 -18.78
C LYS A 124 21.66 -15.08 -19.04
N GLY A 125 21.01 -14.43 -18.07
CA GLY A 125 20.71 -13.01 -18.13
C GLY A 125 19.64 -12.63 -19.14
N ALA A 126 18.90 -13.59 -19.70
CA ALA A 126 17.77 -13.33 -20.60
C ALA A 126 16.73 -12.42 -19.93
N THR A 127 16.16 -11.50 -20.72
CA THR A 127 15.07 -10.67 -20.22
C THR A 127 13.79 -11.46 -20.03
N ALA A 128 12.87 -10.93 -19.21
CA ALA A 128 11.51 -11.46 -19.06
C ALA A 128 10.51 -10.87 -20.09
N VAL A 129 10.99 -10.37 -21.23
CA VAL A 129 10.16 -9.97 -22.35
C VAL A 129 9.62 -11.24 -23.04
N PRO A 130 8.31 -11.35 -23.36
CA PRO A 130 7.75 -12.53 -23.98
C PRO A 130 8.35 -12.84 -25.35
N ASN A 131 8.64 -14.12 -25.63
CA ASN A 131 9.24 -14.57 -26.89
C ASN A 131 8.46 -14.13 -28.13
N TYR A 132 7.13 -14.16 -28.10
CA TYR A 132 6.31 -13.73 -29.24
C TYR A 132 6.52 -12.26 -29.56
N PHE A 133 6.73 -11.44 -28.53
CA PHE A 133 6.94 -10.00 -28.65
C PHE A 133 8.28 -9.72 -29.37
N MET A 134 9.35 -10.35 -28.91
CA MET A 134 10.68 -10.24 -29.50
C MET A 134 10.70 -10.65 -30.97
N ALA A 135 9.97 -11.72 -31.32
CA ALA A 135 9.91 -12.22 -32.69
C ALA A 135 9.15 -11.28 -33.67
N ASN A 136 8.20 -10.46 -33.18
CA ASN A 136 7.24 -9.76 -34.04
C ASN A 136 7.45 -8.23 -34.12
N ASN A 137 8.35 -7.63 -33.31
CA ASN A 137 8.41 -6.18 -33.13
C ASN A 137 9.73 -5.53 -33.57
N ASN A 138 10.57 -6.18 -34.39
CA ASN A 138 11.95 -5.73 -34.71
C ASN A 138 12.73 -5.35 -33.44
N TYR A 139 12.53 -6.10 -32.39
CA TYR A 139 13.02 -5.85 -31.07
C TYR A 139 14.47 -6.30 -30.96
N LEU A 140 15.36 -5.44 -30.42
CA LEU A 140 16.79 -5.72 -30.36
C LEU A 140 17.36 -5.36 -28.98
N GLU A 141 17.56 -6.34 -28.14
CA GLU A 141 18.15 -6.18 -26.82
C GLU A 141 19.62 -5.76 -26.87
N THR A 142 20.05 -5.01 -25.87
CA THR A 142 21.47 -4.76 -25.63
C THR A 142 22.04 -5.86 -24.75
N PHE A 143 23.18 -6.40 -25.09
CA PHE A 143 23.86 -7.43 -24.30
C PHE A 143 25.11 -6.88 -23.64
N SER A 144 25.34 -7.24 -22.37
CA SER A 144 26.60 -7.05 -21.66
C SER A 144 27.07 -8.39 -21.08
N GLU A 145 28.34 -8.72 -21.29
CA GLU A 145 28.89 -10.02 -20.87
C GLU A 145 29.02 -10.14 -19.37
N ASN A 146 29.39 -9.06 -18.69
CA ASN A 146 29.63 -9.05 -17.26
C ASN A 146 29.41 -7.67 -16.62
N PRO A 147 28.19 -7.14 -16.58
CA PRO A 147 27.93 -5.86 -15.96
C PRO A 147 28.24 -5.91 -14.47
N GLY A 148 29.14 -5.03 -14.02
CA GLY A 148 29.50 -4.89 -12.59
C GLY A 148 30.10 -6.13 -11.93
N GLY A 149 30.34 -7.21 -12.66
CA GLY A 149 30.81 -8.47 -12.09
C GLY A 149 29.68 -9.52 -11.89
N ASP A 150 28.44 -9.17 -12.17
CA ASP A 150 27.26 -10.04 -11.90
C ASP A 150 26.99 -11.09 -12.98
N GLY A 151 27.74 -11.04 -14.09
CA GLY A 151 27.63 -11.98 -15.20
C GLY A 151 26.79 -11.47 -16.36
N PRO A 152 26.53 -12.32 -17.37
CA PRO A 152 25.85 -11.91 -18.60
C PRO A 152 24.44 -11.38 -18.32
N THR A 153 24.08 -10.28 -19.04
CA THR A 153 22.78 -9.62 -18.90
C THR A 153 22.33 -9.07 -20.23
N PHE A 154 21.08 -9.33 -20.60
CA PHE A 154 20.39 -8.65 -21.67
C PHE A 154 19.52 -7.53 -21.11
N TYR A 155 19.48 -6.40 -21.79
CA TYR A 155 18.65 -5.24 -21.46
C TYR A 155 17.56 -5.09 -22.50
N ALA A 156 16.36 -4.87 -22.02
CA ALA A 156 15.18 -4.65 -22.85
C ALA A 156 15.37 -3.42 -23.77
N ASP A 157 14.86 -3.52 -25.00
CA ASP A 157 14.95 -2.45 -26.00
C ASP A 157 13.90 -1.35 -25.72
N TRP A 158 14.27 -0.38 -24.91
CA TRP A 158 13.40 0.75 -24.58
C TRP A 158 13.26 1.79 -25.69
N SER A 159 13.96 1.61 -26.85
CA SER A 159 13.67 2.38 -28.07
C SER A 159 12.38 1.91 -28.74
N SER A 160 11.91 0.71 -28.44
CA SER A 160 10.70 0.10 -28.97
C SER A 160 9.44 0.74 -28.34
N THR A 161 8.70 1.51 -29.12
CA THR A 161 7.40 2.04 -28.69
C THR A 161 6.37 0.91 -28.43
N ALA A 162 6.53 -0.22 -29.08
CA ALA A 162 5.72 -1.41 -28.83
C ALA A 162 6.00 -1.97 -27.43
N LEU A 163 7.27 -2.05 -26.98
CA LEU A 163 7.61 -2.45 -25.60
C LEU A 163 7.03 -1.48 -24.59
N GLN A 164 7.17 -0.18 -24.84
CA GLN A 164 6.62 0.87 -23.95
C GLN A 164 5.11 0.73 -23.80
N TYR A 165 4.39 0.46 -24.89
CA TYR A 165 2.95 0.19 -24.86
C TYR A 165 2.64 -1.11 -24.13
N PHE A 166 3.32 -2.21 -24.47
CA PHE A 166 3.17 -3.50 -23.85
C PHE A 166 3.31 -3.43 -22.33
N TYR A 167 4.36 -2.80 -21.83
CA TYR A 167 4.66 -2.76 -20.40
C TYR A 167 3.60 -1.96 -19.61
N LYS A 168 3.10 -0.85 -20.18
CA LYS A 168 1.97 -0.13 -19.57
C LYS A 168 0.69 -0.94 -19.58
N GLN A 169 0.36 -1.58 -20.71
CA GLN A 169 -0.85 -2.39 -20.83
C GLN A 169 -0.80 -3.61 -19.91
N PHE A 170 0.37 -4.24 -19.78
CA PHE A 170 0.59 -5.34 -18.85
C PHE A 170 0.22 -4.96 -17.41
N TYR A 171 0.70 -3.81 -16.92
CA TYR A 171 0.36 -3.33 -15.58
C TYR A 171 -1.12 -2.93 -15.46
N ALA A 172 -1.72 -2.40 -16.51
CA ALA A 172 -3.16 -2.11 -16.52
C ALA A 172 -4.01 -3.38 -16.37
N ASP A 173 -3.68 -4.43 -17.13
CA ASP A 173 -4.38 -5.71 -17.08
C ASP A 173 -4.11 -6.45 -15.76
N PHE A 174 -2.88 -6.37 -15.23
CA PHE A 174 -2.54 -6.87 -13.91
C PHE A 174 -3.36 -6.18 -12.80
N ALA A 175 -3.38 -4.86 -12.78
CA ALA A 175 -4.13 -4.10 -11.79
C ALA A 175 -5.64 -4.35 -11.90
N ALA A 176 -6.19 -4.41 -13.12
CA ALA A 176 -7.61 -4.72 -13.35
C ALA A 176 -8.03 -6.06 -12.74
N LYS A 177 -7.10 -7.03 -12.68
CA LYS A 177 -7.36 -8.35 -12.10
C LYS A 177 -7.02 -8.41 -10.60
N TYR A 178 -5.94 -7.78 -10.16
CA TYR A 178 -5.32 -8.07 -8.86
C TYR A 178 -5.24 -6.88 -7.89
N ASP A 179 -5.61 -5.64 -8.28
CA ASP A 179 -5.51 -4.48 -7.37
C ASP A 179 -6.28 -4.69 -6.05
N ASN A 180 -7.36 -5.47 -6.08
CA ASN A 180 -8.14 -5.77 -4.88
C ASN A 180 -7.99 -7.22 -4.38
N ASP A 181 -6.98 -7.97 -4.85
CA ASP A 181 -6.76 -9.34 -4.38
C ASP A 181 -6.19 -9.35 -2.96
N PRO A 182 -6.85 -10.00 -1.98
CA PRO A 182 -6.39 -10.02 -0.59
C PRO A 182 -5.11 -10.83 -0.38
N ARG A 183 -4.66 -11.61 -1.37
CA ARG A 183 -3.39 -12.34 -1.30
C ARG A 183 -2.17 -11.44 -1.57
N ILE A 184 -2.38 -10.24 -2.15
CA ILE A 184 -1.32 -9.28 -2.47
C ILE A 184 -1.39 -8.10 -1.51
N ALA A 185 -0.38 -7.96 -0.66
CA ALA A 185 -0.26 -6.82 0.24
C ALA A 185 0.33 -5.59 -0.45
N PHE A 186 1.39 -5.77 -1.23
CA PHE A 186 2.11 -4.67 -1.89
C PHE A 186 2.60 -5.07 -3.28
N VAL A 187 2.74 -4.07 -4.14
CA VAL A 187 3.37 -4.20 -5.46
C VAL A 187 4.63 -3.35 -5.48
N GLN A 188 5.71 -3.87 -6.04
CA GLN A 188 6.91 -3.10 -6.35
C GLN A 188 7.10 -3.04 -7.86
N ALA A 189 7.50 -1.89 -8.39
CA ALA A 189 7.66 -1.66 -9.82
C ALA A 189 8.91 -0.82 -10.09
N GLY A 190 9.54 -1.06 -11.23
CA GLY A 190 10.74 -0.31 -11.60
C GLY A 190 11.30 -0.77 -12.94
N PHE A 191 12.53 -0.39 -13.19
CA PHE A 191 13.27 -0.63 -14.42
C PHE A 191 14.71 -1.03 -14.08
N GLY A 192 15.41 -1.62 -15.05
CA GLY A 192 16.80 -2.02 -14.89
C GLY A 192 16.97 -3.30 -14.09
N HIS A 193 18.17 -3.52 -13.57
CA HIS A 193 18.48 -4.70 -12.79
C HIS A 193 17.48 -4.85 -11.65
N TRP A 194 16.89 -6.04 -11.51
CA TRP A 194 15.90 -6.39 -10.47
C TRP A 194 14.70 -5.42 -10.37
N ALA A 195 14.52 -4.52 -11.36
CA ALA A 195 13.57 -3.40 -11.32
C ALA A 195 13.90 -2.35 -10.24
N GLU A 196 15.18 -2.09 -9.98
CA GLU A 196 15.69 -1.23 -8.89
C GLU A 196 16.27 0.11 -9.38
N TYR A 197 15.94 0.53 -10.60
CA TYR A 197 16.31 1.84 -11.16
C TYR A 197 17.79 2.05 -11.43
N HIS A 198 18.55 1.00 -11.56
CA HIS A 198 19.94 1.06 -11.97
C HIS A 198 20.31 -0.01 -13.02
N ILE A 199 21.34 0.25 -13.79
CA ILE A 199 22.15 -0.71 -14.55
C ILE A 199 23.61 -0.30 -14.35
N TYR A 200 24.51 -1.25 -14.32
CA TYR A 200 25.92 -0.97 -14.19
C TYR A 200 26.76 -1.91 -15.07
N GLY A 201 28.07 -1.62 -15.20
CA GLY A 201 28.96 -2.40 -16.07
C GLY A 201 28.69 -2.27 -17.56
N THR A 202 27.80 -1.36 -17.98
CA THR A 202 27.54 -0.96 -19.35
C THR A 202 27.23 0.53 -19.40
N LYS A 203 27.38 1.14 -20.59
CA LYS A 203 27.02 2.55 -20.73
C LYS A 203 25.49 2.72 -20.66
N LEU A 204 25.03 3.58 -19.78
CA LEU A 204 23.63 3.98 -19.74
C LEU A 204 23.25 4.74 -21.03
N GLU A 205 22.24 4.25 -21.74
CA GLU A 205 21.65 4.89 -22.92
C GLU A 205 20.13 4.99 -22.75
N LEU A 206 19.67 6.14 -22.16
CA LEU A 206 18.24 6.40 -21.95
C LEU A 206 17.45 6.33 -23.26
N GLY A 207 16.35 5.60 -23.27
CA GLY A 207 15.54 5.32 -24.45
C GLY A 207 16.11 4.19 -25.31
N LYS A 208 17.05 3.39 -24.78
CA LYS A 208 17.61 2.21 -25.44
C LYS A 208 17.75 1.05 -24.47
N ASN A 209 18.76 1.03 -23.59
CA ASN A 209 18.95 -0.02 -22.59
C ASN A 209 18.37 0.33 -21.21
N PHE A 210 17.81 1.52 -21.10
CA PHE A 210 17.02 1.97 -19.97
C PHE A 210 15.93 2.95 -20.47
N PRO A 211 14.72 3.01 -19.88
CA PRO A 211 13.66 3.85 -20.41
C PRO A 211 13.99 5.34 -20.36
N ALA A 212 13.58 6.07 -21.39
CA ALA A 212 13.70 7.53 -21.39
C ALA A 212 12.90 8.16 -20.24
N LYS A 213 13.40 9.26 -19.68
CA LYS A 213 12.73 9.95 -18.55
C LYS A 213 11.28 10.38 -18.85
N SER A 214 10.98 10.70 -20.11
CA SER A 214 9.61 11.00 -20.55
C SER A 214 8.67 9.80 -20.43
N TYR A 215 9.14 8.61 -20.84
CA TYR A 215 8.38 7.38 -20.70
C TYR A 215 8.21 6.99 -19.22
N GLN A 216 9.26 7.10 -18.41
CA GLN A 216 9.16 6.86 -16.97
C GLN A 216 8.09 7.76 -16.30
N THR A 217 8.06 9.05 -16.68
CA THR A 217 7.04 10.00 -16.20
C THR A 217 5.61 9.53 -16.56
N GLU A 218 5.42 9.08 -17.80
CA GLU A 218 4.14 8.55 -18.27
C GLU A 218 3.78 7.26 -17.52
N PHE A 219 4.72 6.33 -17.39
CA PHE A 219 4.52 5.05 -16.73
C PHE A 219 4.18 5.21 -15.24
N LEU A 220 4.90 6.02 -14.48
CA LEU A 220 4.64 6.25 -13.06
C LEU A 220 3.28 6.92 -12.84
N THR A 221 2.96 7.92 -13.69
CA THR A 221 1.63 8.56 -13.65
C THR A 221 0.53 7.55 -13.96
N HIS A 222 0.77 6.65 -14.90
CA HIS A 222 -0.16 5.57 -15.23
C HIS A 222 -0.36 4.61 -14.05
N LEU A 223 0.70 4.12 -13.43
CA LEU A 223 0.60 3.26 -12.24
C LEU A 223 -0.24 3.89 -11.12
N ASP A 224 -0.06 5.18 -10.87
CA ASP A 224 -0.82 5.92 -9.85
C ASP A 224 -2.33 5.97 -10.17
N THR A 225 -2.71 5.83 -11.43
CA THR A 225 -4.11 5.70 -11.83
C THR A 225 -4.66 4.29 -11.70
N LEU A 226 -3.81 3.27 -11.71
CA LEU A 226 -4.20 1.87 -11.73
C LEU A 226 -4.41 1.30 -10.33
N PHE A 227 -3.44 1.47 -9.46
CA PHE A 227 -3.45 0.89 -8.12
C PHE A 227 -4.19 1.81 -7.14
N LYS A 228 -5.39 1.40 -6.74
CA LYS A 228 -6.27 2.16 -5.82
C LYS A 228 -6.36 1.51 -4.44
N GLU A 229 -6.30 0.18 -4.41
CA GLU A 229 -6.47 -0.62 -3.20
C GLU A 229 -5.14 -1.23 -2.72
N THR A 230 -4.27 -1.64 -3.63
CA THR A 230 -2.94 -2.19 -3.31
C THR A 230 -1.88 -1.10 -3.40
N PRO A 231 -1.21 -0.73 -2.30
CA PRO A 231 -0.11 0.23 -2.36
C PRO A 231 1.05 -0.29 -3.21
N TRP A 232 1.66 0.61 -3.99
CA TRP A 232 2.80 0.28 -4.83
C TRP A 232 4.02 1.13 -4.46
N SER A 233 5.22 0.62 -4.75
CA SER A 233 6.49 1.23 -4.36
C SER A 233 7.51 1.15 -5.49
N ILE A 234 8.51 2.04 -5.44
CA ILE A 234 9.70 2.04 -6.31
C ILE A 234 10.97 2.02 -5.45
N SER A 235 12.10 1.63 -6.05
CA SER A 235 13.40 1.69 -5.38
C SER A 235 13.79 3.13 -5.01
N VAL A 236 14.54 3.28 -3.93
CA VAL A 236 15.16 4.56 -3.54
C VAL A 236 16.17 5.03 -4.59
N ASP A 237 16.74 4.14 -5.40
CA ASP A 237 17.65 4.46 -6.49
C ASP A 237 17.01 5.29 -7.60
N ALA A 238 15.69 5.35 -7.64
CA ALA A 238 14.96 6.29 -8.46
C ALA A 238 15.24 7.77 -8.10
N ALA A 239 16.01 8.04 -7.06
CA ALA A 239 16.53 9.37 -6.74
C ALA A 239 17.69 9.81 -7.64
N ASP A 240 18.41 8.86 -8.25
CA ASP A 240 19.51 9.16 -9.17
C ASP A 240 18.97 9.85 -10.42
N ASP A 241 19.39 11.09 -10.64
CA ASP A 241 18.93 11.93 -11.75
C ASP A 241 19.54 11.55 -13.10
N ASP A 242 20.59 10.74 -13.15
CA ASP A 242 21.06 10.15 -14.41
C ASP A 242 20.03 9.15 -14.96
N TYR A 243 19.41 8.37 -14.11
CA TYR A 243 18.43 7.32 -14.47
C TYR A 243 16.98 7.83 -14.54
N SER A 244 16.57 8.69 -13.63
CA SER A 244 15.17 8.93 -13.30
C SER A 244 14.79 10.42 -13.34
N PRO A 245 13.52 10.76 -13.66
CA PRO A 245 13.01 12.13 -13.62
C PRO A 245 12.44 12.54 -12.27
N ILE A 246 12.55 11.73 -11.21
CA ILE A 246 11.71 11.88 -10.00
C ILE A 246 12.29 12.90 -9.02
N ALA A 247 13.58 12.82 -8.73
CA ALA A 247 14.23 13.72 -7.78
C ALA A 247 14.04 15.19 -8.19
N GLY A 248 13.57 16.02 -7.26
CA GLY A 248 13.25 17.42 -7.51
C GLY A 248 12.00 17.70 -8.35
N ASN A 249 11.33 16.68 -8.92
CA ASN A 249 10.11 16.83 -9.70
C ASN A 249 8.88 16.78 -8.79
N LYS A 250 8.33 17.93 -8.43
CA LYS A 250 7.18 18.05 -7.52
C LYS A 250 5.94 17.29 -7.98
N THR A 251 5.72 17.17 -9.29
CA THR A 251 4.56 16.44 -9.83
C THR A 251 4.72 14.95 -9.59
N LEU A 252 5.87 14.37 -9.90
CA LEU A 252 6.15 12.96 -9.66
C LEU A 252 6.26 12.65 -8.17
N LEU A 253 6.90 13.50 -7.38
CA LEU A 253 6.91 13.38 -5.91
C LEU A 253 5.50 13.51 -5.29
N GLY A 254 4.53 14.06 -6.01
CA GLY A 254 3.11 14.11 -5.60
C GLY A 254 2.36 12.78 -5.73
N LEU A 255 2.86 11.83 -6.53
CA LEU A 255 2.23 10.53 -6.74
C LEU A 255 2.23 9.67 -5.47
N GLY A 256 1.34 8.67 -5.43
CA GLY A 256 1.06 7.85 -4.26
C GLY A 256 2.00 6.67 -4.01
N PHE A 257 3.16 6.58 -4.68
CA PHE A 257 4.09 5.47 -4.49
C PHE A 257 4.78 5.48 -3.13
N GLY A 258 5.11 4.29 -2.63
CA GLY A 258 6.03 4.05 -1.53
C GLY A 258 7.47 3.89 -2.01
N LEU A 259 8.37 3.62 -1.09
CA LEU A 259 9.78 3.39 -1.39
C LEU A 259 10.23 2.02 -0.85
N PHE A 260 11.20 1.41 -1.52
CA PHE A 260 11.96 0.31 -0.97
C PHE A 260 13.47 0.53 -1.21
N ASP A 261 14.26 0.11 -0.25
CA ASP A 261 15.72 0.19 -0.24
C ASP A 261 16.25 -1.23 -0.41
N ASP A 262 17.03 -1.49 -1.44
CA ASP A 262 17.53 -2.81 -1.81
C ASP A 262 18.81 -3.24 -1.07
N SER A 263 19.37 -2.35 -0.27
CA SER A 263 20.56 -2.62 0.55
C SER A 263 20.47 -1.98 1.95
N PHE A 264 19.29 -2.14 2.55
CA PHE A 264 18.94 -1.56 3.84
C PHE A 264 19.88 -2.04 4.96
N MET A 265 20.24 -1.13 5.85
CA MET A 265 21.14 -1.30 7.01
C MET A 265 22.63 -1.51 6.66
N HIS A 266 23.05 -1.43 5.40
CA HIS A 266 24.49 -1.41 5.13
C HIS A 266 25.13 -0.10 5.62
N LYS A 267 26.30 -0.21 6.28
CA LYS A 267 26.96 0.95 6.93
C LYS A 267 27.29 2.10 5.96
N GLU A 268 27.69 1.76 4.72
CA GLU A 268 28.09 2.77 3.73
C GLU A 268 26.92 3.59 3.22
N HIS A 269 25.69 3.08 3.38
CA HIS A 269 24.47 3.76 2.96
C HIS A 269 23.90 4.72 4.01
N ASP A 270 24.46 4.76 5.21
CA ASP A 270 24.13 5.71 6.27
C ASP A 270 25.10 6.91 6.26
N ILE A 271 24.59 8.13 6.20
CA ILE A 271 25.38 9.38 6.17
C ILE A 271 26.33 9.50 7.37
N SER A 272 25.97 8.91 8.51
CA SER A 272 26.80 8.97 9.71
C SER A 272 27.98 7.98 9.72
N GLN A 273 27.97 7.00 8.83
CA GLN A 273 28.93 5.89 8.83
C GLN A 273 29.71 5.73 7.53
N GLY A 274 29.16 6.20 6.41
CA GLY A 274 29.74 6.05 5.08
C GLY A 274 29.34 7.20 4.15
N ASP A 275 29.30 6.91 2.86
CA ASP A 275 28.92 7.89 1.83
C ASP A 275 27.45 8.28 1.91
N GLY A 276 26.61 7.40 2.46
CA GLY A 276 25.22 7.68 2.75
C GLY A 276 24.31 7.76 1.52
N ASP A 277 24.64 7.03 0.46
CA ASP A 277 23.93 7.17 -0.82
C ASP A 277 22.46 6.84 -0.70
N ASN A 278 22.10 5.72 -0.07
CA ASN A 278 20.66 5.37 0.10
C ASN A 278 19.95 6.35 1.02
N GLU A 279 20.57 6.81 2.11
CA GLU A 279 19.95 7.83 2.97
C GLU A 279 19.72 9.14 2.22
N LYS A 280 20.68 9.56 1.35
CA LYS A 280 20.50 10.73 0.47
C LYS A 280 19.35 10.51 -0.51
N ASN A 281 19.20 9.29 -1.04
CA ASN A 281 18.10 8.91 -1.92
C ASN A 281 16.74 9.01 -1.19
N TRP A 282 16.64 8.46 0.02
CA TRP A 282 15.45 8.65 0.87
C TRP A 282 15.12 10.12 1.08
N ILE A 283 16.11 10.97 1.33
CA ILE A 283 15.93 12.41 1.53
C ILE A 283 15.43 13.07 0.23
N ALA A 284 16.03 12.74 -0.91
CA ALA A 284 15.68 13.32 -2.22
C ALA A 284 14.25 12.95 -2.67
N LEU A 285 13.74 11.78 -2.24
CA LEU A 285 12.42 11.28 -2.58
C LEU A 285 11.33 11.60 -1.54
N ASP A 286 11.58 12.49 -0.59
CA ASP A 286 10.66 12.93 0.48
C ASP A 286 10.62 12.01 1.71
N THR A 287 11.33 12.40 2.77
CA THR A 287 11.38 11.71 4.07
C THR A 287 10.02 11.57 4.77
N THR A 288 8.97 12.21 4.29
CA THR A 288 7.62 12.11 4.85
C THR A 288 6.69 11.22 4.06
N ARG A 289 7.19 10.59 2.99
CA ARG A 289 6.42 9.74 2.07
C ARG A 289 5.76 8.56 2.79
N TRP A 290 6.38 7.99 3.80
CA TRP A 290 5.80 6.96 4.64
C TRP A 290 4.43 7.29 5.25
N LYS A 291 4.05 8.57 5.32
CA LYS A 291 2.70 8.96 5.78
C LYS A 291 1.60 8.60 4.79
N LYS A 292 1.94 8.34 3.52
CA LYS A 292 1.01 8.07 2.42
C LYS A 292 1.12 6.66 1.85
N ALA A 293 2.35 6.11 1.82
CA ALA A 293 2.65 4.85 1.16
C ALA A 293 3.79 4.13 1.91
N PRO A 294 3.94 2.80 1.77
CA PRO A 294 4.85 2.01 2.59
C PRO A 294 6.32 2.38 2.36
N ALA A 295 7.09 2.34 3.44
CA ALA A 295 8.52 2.23 3.43
C ALA A 295 8.88 0.75 3.56
N GLY A 296 9.59 0.21 2.59
CA GLY A 296 10.05 -1.16 2.54
C GLY A 296 11.53 -1.26 2.28
N GLY A 297 12.05 -2.45 2.25
CA GLY A 297 13.46 -2.68 1.91
C GLY A 297 13.82 -4.14 1.85
N GLU A 298 15.07 -4.37 1.57
CA GLU A 298 15.75 -5.64 1.59
C GLU A 298 17.07 -5.45 2.34
N ILE A 299 17.37 -6.35 3.27
CA ILE A 299 18.64 -6.28 4.00
C ILE A 299 19.80 -6.45 3.02
N SER A 300 20.82 -5.64 3.16
CA SER A 300 21.99 -5.62 2.29
C SER A 300 22.62 -7.01 2.09
N TYR A 301 23.14 -7.25 0.89
CA TYR A 301 23.95 -8.41 0.52
C TYR A 301 25.43 -8.11 0.38
N TYR A 302 25.88 -6.89 0.70
CA TYR A 302 27.28 -6.52 0.49
C TYR A 302 28.26 -7.26 1.37
N GLU A 303 27.83 -7.64 2.57
CA GLU A 303 28.60 -8.50 3.47
C GLU A 303 27.69 -9.60 4.03
N ASP A 304 28.15 -10.85 4.13
CA ASP A 304 27.39 -11.98 4.66
C ASP A 304 26.77 -11.67 6.04
N LYS A 305 27.49 -10.91 6.86
CA LYS A 305 26.99 -10.55 8.19
C LYS A 305 25.76 -9.65 8.15
N ASP A 306 25.53 -8.89 7.07
CA ASP A 306 24.39 -7.98 6.99
C ASP A 306 23.09 -8.80 7.11
N GLN A 307 22.99 -9.86 6.33
CA GLN A 307 21.85 -10.79 6.37
C GLN A 307 21.76 -11.58 7.70
N HIS A 308 22.89 -12.00 8.23
CA HIS A 308 22.92 -12.87 9.40
C HIS A 308 22.81 -12.11 10.73
N GLU A 309 23.16 -10.83 10.78
CA GLU A 309 23.26 -10.08 12.03
C GLU A 309 22.30 -8.88 12.14
N PHE A 310 21.46 -8.58 11.17
CA PHE A 310 20.56 -7.42 11.29
C PHE A 310 19.55 -7.55 12.45
N LEU A 311 19.26 -8.76 12.90
CA LEU A 311 18.43 -9.04 14.09
C LEU A 311 19.22 -9.06 15.39
N ASN A 312 20.54 -8.84 15.38
CA ASN A 312 21.35 -8.77 16.58
C ASN A 312 20.83 -7.66 17.52
N PRO A 313 20.50 -7.97 18.78
CA PRO A 313 20.07 -6.96 19.74
C PRO A 313 21.12 -5.87 20.03
N ALA A 314 22.40 -6.14 19.77
CA ALA A 314 23.49 -5.17 19.86
C ALA A 314 23.61 -4.29 18.60
N GLY A 315 22.84 -4.60 17.57
CA GLY A 315 22.82 -3.89 16.29
C GLY A 315 23.83 -4.41 15.26
N LEU A 316 23.49 -4.22 13.99
CA LEU A 316 24.40 -4.35 12.86
C LEU A 316 25.14 -3.00 12.72
N TYR A 317 26.46 -3.02 12.72
CA TYR A 317 27.29 -1.79 12.74
C TYR A 317 26.92 -0.79 13.85
N GLY A 318 26.37 -1.27 14.97
CA GLY A 318 25.95 -0.45 16.10
C GLY A 318 24.56 0.18 15.96
N VAL A 319 23.81 -0.16 14.92
CA VAL A 319 22.41 0.27 14.70
C VAL A 319 21.50 -0.96 14.83
N THR A 320 20.53 -0.90 15.74
CA THR A 320 19.57 -2.00 15.89
C THR A 320 18.53 -1.97 14.77
N TRP A 321 17.91 -3.11 14.50
CA TRP A 321 16.75 -3.16 13.60
C TRP A 321 15.67 -2.15 13.98
N GLU A 322 15.39 -2.05 15.27
CA GLU A 322 14.36 -1.15 15.80
C GLU A 322 14.69 0.32 15.53
N ASP A 323 15.96 0.73 15.72
CA ASP A 323 16.40 2.10 15.45
C ASP A 323 16.32 2.43 13.95
N ALA A 324 16.80 1.52 13.10
CA ALA A 324 16.74 1.68 11.65
C ALA A 324 15.27 1.71 11.17
N ALA A 325 14.45 0.78 11.63
CA ALA A 325 13.04 0.72 11.27
C ALA A 325 12.27 1.98 11.71
N ALA A 326 12.57 2.51 12.91
CA ALA A 326 11.95 3.74 13.40
C ALA A 326 12.41 4.97 12.61
N LYS A 327 13.70 5.05 12.23
CA LYS A 327 14.26 6.17 11.44
C LYS A 327 13.52 6.35 10.12
N TYR A 328 13.23 5.25 9.41
CA TYR A 328 12.59 5.26 8.10
C TYR A 328 11.10 4.92 8.12
N HIS A 329 10.52 4.67 9.31
CA HIS A 329 9.13 4.22 9.45
C HIS A 329 8.81 2.96 8.65
N MET A 330 9.70 1.97 8.72
CA MET A 330 9.62 0.75 7.92
C MET A 330 8.33 -0.02 8.16
N THR A 331 7.70 -0.41 7.07
CA THR A 331 6.53 -1.29 7.07
C THR A 331 6.94 -2.74 6.96
N TYR A 332 7.95 -3.03 6.12
CA TYR A 332 8.47 -4.37 5.91
C TYR A 332 9.94 -4.33 5.48
N VAL A 333 10.64 -5.43 5.68
CA VAL A 333 11.99 -5.65 5.13
C VAL A 333 12.16 -7.11 4.74
N ILE A 334 12.74 -7.34 3.57
CA ILE A 334 13.12 -8.67 3.10
C ILE A 334 14.42 -9.05 3.82
N GLY A 335 14.35 -10.10 4.64
CA GLY A 335 15.47 -10.62 5.41
C GLY A 335 15.77 -12.04 5.01
N ASN A 336 16.22 -12.26 3.79
CA ASN A 336 16.30 -13.55 3.13
C ASN A 336 17.09 -14.59 3.91
N ASP A 337 18.31 -14.27 4.30
CA ASP A 337 19.19 -15.22 4.97
C ASP A 337 19.12 -15.11 6.49
N ALA A 338 18.21 -14.26 7.00
CA ALA A 338 17.97 -14.13 8.42
C ALA A 338 17.78 -15.46 9.16
N PRO A 339 17.06 -16.47 8.60
CA PRO A 339 16.86 -17.74 9.26
C PRO A 339 18.15 -18.50 9.60
N GLU A 340 19.25 -18.23 8.93
CA GLU A 340 20.54 -18.88 9.15
C GLU A 340 21.39 -18.18 10.22
N GLY A 341 21.01 -16.94 10.57
CA GLY A 341 21.72 -16.16 11.58
C GLY A 341 21.48 -16.65 13.01
N SER A 342 22.46 -16.42 13.87
CA SER A 342 22.38 -16.79 15.30
C SER A 342 21.23 -16.12 16.04
N TYR A 343 20.71 -15.03 15.49
CA TYR A 343 19.64 -14.20 16.08
C TYR A 343 18.26 -14.49 15.51
N ALA A 344 18.13 -15.34 14.51
CA ALA A 344 16.86 -15.66 13.84
C ALA A 344 16.03 -16.68 14.63
N THR A 345 15.85 -16.46 15.92
CA THR A 345 14.92 -17.24 16.73
C THR A 345 13.47 -16.83 16.42
N LYS A 346 12.54 -17.75 16.67
CA LYS A 346 11.10 -17.47 16.48
C LYS A 346 10.67 -16.19 17.19
N ASP A 347 11.09 -16.02 18.44
CA ASP A 347 10.68 -14.88 19.26
C ASP A 347 11.31 -13.58 18.72
N ARG A 348 12.58 -13.60 18.33
CA ARG A 348 13.26 -12.40 17.81
C ARG A 348 12.71 -11.95 16.46
N VAL A 349 12.44 -12.90 15.54
CA VAL A 349 11.79 -12.60 14.27
C VAL A 349 10.37 -12.06 14.50
N TYR A 350 9.63 -12.61 15.46
CA TYR A 350 8.32 -12.11 15.85
C TYR A 350 8.38 -10.68 16.41
N GLU A 351 9.30 -10.40 17.32
CA GLU A 351 9.52 -9.07 17.90
C GLU A 351 9.83 -8.05 16.81
N ALA A 352 10.80 -8.35 15.95
CA ALA A 352 11.21 -7.50 14.83
C ALA A 352 10.04 -7.24 13.85
N SER A 353 9.30 -8.28 13.50
CA SER A 353 8.11 -8.14 12.63
C SER A 353 7.00 -7.34 13.29
N SER A 354 6.76 -7.55 14.58
CA SER A 354 5.75 -6.83 15.35
C SER A 354 6.12 -5.35 15.56
N TYR A 355 7.42 -5.02 15.57
CA TYR A 355 7.89 -3.65 15.71
C TYR A 355 7.62 -2.80 14.47
N ALA A 356 7.82 -3.37 13.27
CA ALA A 356 7.57 -2.68 12.00
C ALA A 356 6.10 -2.25 11.84
N GLY A 357 5.88 -1.25 11.00
CA GLY A 357 4.54 -0.87 10.53
C GLY A 357 3.61 -0.32 11.61
N TYR A 358 2.34 -0.57 11.41
CA TYR A 358 1.27 -0.14 12.32
C TYR A 358 1.10 -1.09 13.52
N LYS A 359 0.52 -0.57 14.61
CA LYS A 359 0.09 -1.36 15.77
C LYS A 359 -1.03 -0.64 16.47
N PHE A 360 -2.15 -1.31 16.73
CA PHE A 360 -3.32 -0.64 17.27
C PHE A 360 -3.56 -0.93 18.75
N GLU A 361 -4.00 0.13 19.44
CA GLU A 361 -4.51 0.08 20.81
C GLU A 361 -5.88 0.73 20.85
N ILE A 362 -6.86 0.03 21.42
CA ILE A 362 -8.14 0.62 21.74
C ILE A 362 -8.01 1.31 23.11
N THR A 363 -8.12 2.65 23.09
CA THR A 363 -7.97 3.52 24.26
C THR A 363 -9.31 4.00 24.85
N GLY A 364 -10.43 3.65 24.19
CA GLY A 364 -11.76 3.96 24.67
C GLY A 364 -12.81 3.17 23.91
N TYR A 365 -13.84 2.72 24.62
CA TYR A 365 -14.97 2.02 24.04
C TYR A 365 -16.25 2.38 24.77
N ALA A 366 -17.25 2.84 24.03
CA ALA A 366 -18.57 3.15 24.56
C ALA A 366 -19.66 2.67 23.60
N VAL A 367 -20.81 2.32 24.18
CA VAL A 367 -21.98 1.85 23.43
C VAL A 367 -23.26 2.49 23.94
N ASN A 368 -24.23 2.61 23.06
CA ASN A 368 -25.65 2.80 23.39
C ASN A 368 -26.49 1.72 22.70
N LYS A 369 -27.79 1.87 22.68
CA LYS A 369 -28.72 0.84 22.13
C LYS A 369 -28.57 0.63 20.63
N VAL A 370 -28.05 1.59 19.87
CA VAL A 370 -28.06 1.60 18.42
C VAL A 370 -26.69 1.88 17.77
N SER A 371 -25.68 2.16 18.59
CA SER A 371 -24.33 2.51 18.09
C SER A 371 -23.21 2.16 19.06
N ALA A 372 -21.99 2.12 18.53
CA ALA A 372 -20.78 1.95 19.26
C ALA A 372 -19.73 2.98 18.79
N ALA A 373 -18.91 3.49 19.71
CA ALA A 373 -17.75 4.34 19.41
C ALA A 373 -16.49 3.72 20.01
N VAL A 374 -15.50 3.57 19.18
CA VAL A 374 -14.21 2.97 19.55
C VAL A 374 -13.11 3.98 19.26
N ARG A 375 -12.36 4.35 20.27
CA ARG A 375 -11.16 5.20 20.11
C ARG A 375 -9.97 4.30 19.89
N VAL A 376 -9.34 4.44 18.73
CA VAL A 376 -8.17 3.65 18.34
C VAL A 376 -6.97 4.57 18.22
N LYS A 377 -5.86 4.17 18.82
CA LYS A 377 -4.54 4.80 18.72
C LYS A 377 -3.61 3.89 17.92
N ASN A 378 -2.86 4.48 17.00
CA ASN A 378 -1.73 3.78 16.39
C ASN A 378 -0.49 3.94 17.28
N ILE A 379 -0.01 2.84 17.85
CA ILE A 379 1.18 2.78 18.70
C ILE A 379 2.38 2.15 17.98
N GLY A 380 2.25 1.89 16.67
CA GLY A 380 3.34 1.45 15.79
C GLY A 380 4.22 2.60 15.30
N ILE A 381 5.07 2.30 14.33
CA ILE A 381 6.03 3.26 13.73
C ILE A 381 5.59 3.78 12.35
N ALA A 382 4.61 3.16 11.71
CA ALA A 382 4.03 3.58 10.43
C ALA A 382 2.50 3.46 10.46
N PRO A 383 1.75 4.07 9.51
CA PRO A 383 0.31 3.85 9.39
C PRO A 383 0.00 2.51 8.68
N LEU A 384 -1.25 2.06 8.78
CA LEU A 384 -1.80 1.06 7.87
C LEU A 384 -2.16 1.72 6.54
N TYR A 385 -1.76 1.13 5.43
CA TYR A 385 -1.99 1.68 4.08
C TYR A 385 -3.20 1.08 3.35
N HIS A 386 -3.83 0.09 3.93
CA HIS A 386 -5.04 -0.55 3.42
C HIS A 386 -6.29 -0.05 4.16
N ASN A 387 -7.43 -0.08 3.48
CA ASN A 387 -8.70 0.22 4.13
C ASN A 387 -9.01 -0.85 5.18
N ALA A 388 -9.18 -0.42 6.42
CA ALA A 388 -9.60 -1.27 7.53
C ALA A 388 -10.60 -0.52 8.41
N TYR A 389 -11.50 -1.26 9.03
CA TYR A 389 -12.64 -0.68 9.73
C TYR A 389 -12.84 -1.34 11.10
N VAL A 390 -13.14 -0.53 12.09
CA VAL A 390 -13.70 -1.05 13.32
C VAL A 390 -15.05 -1.68 13.00
N THR A 391 -15.26 -2.90 13.46
CA THR A 391 -16.47 -3.68 13.20
C THR A 391 -17.06 -4.13 14.53
N VAL A 392 -18.34 -3.86 14.75
CA VAL A 392 -19.10 -4.29 15.93
C VAL A 392 -20.36 -5.01 15.46
N LYS A 393 -20.59 -6.23 15.96
CA LYS A 393 -21.75 -7.06 15.53
C LYS A 393 -21.85 -7.20 13.99
N GLY A 394 -20.71 -7.30 13.30
CA GLY A 394 -20.65 -7.45 11.84
C GLY A 394 -20.84 -6.16 11.03
N VAL A 395 -21.12 -5.03 11.67
CA VAL A 395 -21.27 -3.72 11.00
C VAL A 395 -19.97 -2.92 11.12
N ARG A 396 -19.49 -2.37 10.01
CA ARG A 396 -18.26 -1.59 9.92
C ARG A 396 -18.47 -0.12 10.26
N SER A 397 -17.44 0.51 10.81
CA SER A 397 -17.38 1.98 10.95
C SER A 397 -17.44 2.66 9.58
N LYS A 398 -17.95 3.90 9.54
CA LYS A 398 -18.02 4.69 8.28
C LYS A 398 -16.66 5.15 7.78
N THR A 399 -15.71 5.37 8.71
CA THR A 399 -14.36 5.82 8.41
C THR A 399 -13.37 4.67 8.55
N SER A 400 -12.34 4.66 7.68
CA SER A 400 -11.27 3.68 7.69
C SER A 400 -10.15 4.10 8.66
N LEU A 401 -9.43 3.11 9.19
CA LEU A 401 -8.18 3.30 9.93
C LEU A 401 -6.98 3.59 9.02
N LYS A 402 -7.15 3.48 7.69
CA LYS A 402 -6.09 3.78 6.71
C LYS A 402 -5.50 5.16 6.98
N GLY A 403 -4.18 5.24 7.09
CA GLY A 403 -3.47 6.50 7.30
C GLY A 403 -3.51 7.05 8.72
N LEU A 404 -4.02 6.31 9.73
CA LEU A 404 -3.89 6.72 11.12
C LEU A 404 -2.40 6.72 11.52
N LEU A 405 -1.83 7.90 11.67
CA LEU A 405 -0.39 8.09 11.90
C LEU A 405 0.06 7.60 13.29
N PRO A 406 1.32 7.19 13.45
CA PRO A 406 1.93 6.86 14.74
C PRO A 406 1.68 7.90 15.82
N GLY A 407 1.34 7.46 17.02
CA GLY A 407 1.02 8.31 18.17
C GLY A 407 -0.32 9.04 18.08
N LYS A 408 -1.01 9.00 16.94
CA LYS A 408 -2.34 9.61 16.77
C LYS A 408 -3.44 8.65 17.16
N GLU A 409 -4.58 9.23 17.59
CA GLU A 409 -5.80 8.49 17.87
C GLU A 409 -6.99 9.13 17.15
N ALA A 410 -8.00 8.31 16.85
CA ALA A 410 -9.25 8.74 16.26
C ALA A 410 -10.42 7.90 16.79
N ILE A 411 -11.62 8.44 16.69
CA ILE A 411 -12.85 7.76 17.09
C ILE A 411 -13.54 7.20 15.83
N TYR A 412 -13.87 5.92 15.89
CA TYR A 412 -14.56 5.18 14.83
C TYR A 412 -15.95 4.80 15.34
N THR A 413 -16.97 5.31 14.69
CA THR A 413 -18.36 5.08 15.07
C THR A 413 -19.01 4.04 14.17
N VAL A 414 -19.67 3.07 14.79
CA VAL A 414 -20.51 2.05 14.16
C VAL A 414 -21.97 2.35 14.54
N SER A 415 -22.87 2.46 13.57
CA SER A 415 -24.27 2.81 13.77
C SER A 415 -25.18 1.80 13.07
N GLY A 416 -26.46 1.75 13.47
CA GLY A 416 -27.44 0.83 12.89
C GLY A 416 -27.27 -0.61 13.40
N ILE A 417 -26.79 -0.76 14.63
CA ILE A 417 -26.68 -2.03 15.35
C ILE A 417 -27.62 -2.01 16.54
N GLU A 418 -28.05 -3.18 16.97
CA GLU A 418 -28.85 -3.33 18.20
C GLU A 418 -27.97 -3.88 19.32
N ILE A 419 -27.87 -3.16 20.43
CA ILE A 419 -27.09 -3.55 21.60
C ILE A 419 -28.01 -3.56 22.84
N GLY A 420 -28.11 -4.72 23.48
CA GLY A 420 -28.86 -4.88 24.71
C GLY A 420 -28.26 -4.10 25.89
N ASP A 421 -29.06 -3.74 26.88
CA ASP A 421 -28.67 -2.89 28.02
C ASP A 421 -27.44 -3.41 28.80
N LYS A 422 -27.20 -4.73 28.79
CA LYS A 422 -26.08 -5.39 29.47
C LYS A 422 -25.08 -6.01 28.48
N GLU A 423 -25.33 -5.89 27.19
CA GLU A 423 -24.46 -6.46 26.15
C GLU A 423 -23.22 -5.62 25.97
N SER A 424 -22.07 -6.26 25.87
CA SER A 424 -20.77 -5.65 25.63
C SER A 424 -20.12 -6.35 24.43
N PRO A 425 -20.56 -6.06 23.20
CA PRO A 425 -20.01 -6.72 22.01
C PRO A 425 -18.54 -6.36 21.83
N GLU A 426 -17.70 -7.36 21.62
CA GLU A 426 -16.28 -7.12 21.36
C GLU A 426 -16.09 -6.50 19.95
N PRO A 427 -15.38 -5.36 19.82
CA PRO A 427 -15.03 -4.81 18.52
C PRO A 427 -13.96 -5.66 17.85
N THR A 428 -14.00 -5.76 16.53
CA THR A 428 -12.94 -6.32 15.69
C THR A 428 -12.44 -5.26 14.71
N ILE A 429 -11.25 -5.44 14.15
CA ILE A 429 -10.77 -4.62 13.05
C ILE A 429 -10.69 -5.50 11.82
N THR A 430 -11.46 -5.17 10.78
CA THR A 430 -11.61 -5.96 9.55
C THR A 430 -11.17 -5.17 8.33
N SER A 431 -10.75 -5.87 7.27
CA SER A 431 -10.41 -5.28 5.99
C SER A 431 -10.75 -6.26 4.86
N ASP A 432 -11.10 -5.74 3.69
CA ASP A 432 -11.30 -6.57 2.50
C ASP A 432 -9.95 -7.05 1.89
N LYS A 433 -8.85 -6.45 2.35
CA LYS A 433 -7.48 -6.83 1.97
C LYS A 433 -6.86 -7.87 2.91
N LEU A 434 -7.61 -8.41 3.86
CA LEU A 434 -7.17 -9.54 4.68
C LEU A 434 -7.53 -10.87 4.03
N LEU A 435 -6.74 -11.88 4.30
CA LEU A 435 -7.11 -13.26 4.00
C LEU A 435 -8.42 -13.60 4.70
N LYS A 436 -9.16 -14.56 4.13
CA LYS A 436 -10.48 -14.93 4.64
C LYS A 436 -10.44 -15.23 6.15
N ASP A 437 -11.42 -14.70 6.86
CA ASP A 437 -11.64 -14.86 8.30
C ASP A 437 -10.53 -14.25 9.20
N ALA A 438 -9.54 -13.56 8.62
CA ALA A 438 -8.52 -12.85 9.38
C ALA A 438 -9.05 -11.50 9.89
N THR A 439 -8.51 -11.08 11.05
CA THR A 439 -8.74 -9.74 11.63
C THR A 439 -7.41 -9.12 12.02
N ILE A 440 -7.37 -7.80 12.12
CA ILE A 440 -6.20 -7.10 12.64
C ILE A 440 -6.25 -7.15 14.17
N PRO A 441 -5.25 -7.76 14.82
CA PRO A 441 -5.17 -7.78 16.27
C PRO A 441 -4.91 -6.38 16.84
N TYR A 442 -5.36 -6.16 18.06
CA TYR A 442 -5.14 -4.92 18.80
C TYR A 442 -5.01 -5.24 20.29
N LYS A 443 -4.44 -4.31 21.06
CA LYS A 443 -4.48 -4.39 22.52
C LYS A 443 -5.51 -3.41 23.10
N ALA A 444 -6.01 -3.72 24.28
CA ALA A 444 -6.89 -2.86 25.06
C ALA A 444 -6.72 -3.16 26.56
N SER A 445 -6.85 -2.12 27.39
CA SER A 445 -6.87 -2.23 28.85
C SER A 445 -7.88 -1.21 29.40
N LEU A 446 -9.16 -1.51 29.27
CA LEU A 446 -10.26 -0.64 29.70
C LEU A 446 -11.07 -1.33 30.80
N ASP A 447 -11.23 -0.68 31.94
CA ASP A 447 -12.01 -1.17 33.08
C ASP A 447 -13.49 -0.76 33.03
N GLY A 448 -13.89 0.02 32.01
CA GLY A 448 -15.25 0.52 31.86
C GLY A 448 -15.59 1.72 32.74
N SER A 449 -14.65 2.24 33.54
CA SER A 449 -14.87 3.39 34.43
C SER A 449 -14.63 4.75 33.74
N ALA A 450 -14.03 4.76 32.55
CA ALA A 450 -13.76 5.97 31.80
C ALA A 450 -15.06 6.70 31.43
N LYS A 451 -15.00 8.03 31.30
CA LYS A 451 -16.14 8.78 30.76
C LYS A 451 -16.51 8.27 29.38
N PRO A 452 -17.80 8.14 29.07
CA PRO A 452 -18.26 7.77 27.73
C PRO A 452 -17.65 8.69 26.66
N ILE A 453 -17.43 8.13 25.47
CA ILE A 453 -16.91 8.89 24.34
C ILE A 453 -18.02 9.86 23.88
N GLU A 454 -17.73 11.17 23.90
CA GLU A 454 -18.66 12.17 23.41
C GLU A 454 -18.91 12.00 21.89
N GLY A 455 -20.16 12.16 21.46
CA GLY A 455 -20.53 12.14 20.05
C GLY A 455 -21.01 10.80 19.51
N LEU A 456 -21.35 9.84 20.38
CA LEU A 456 -22.14 8.69 19.95
C LEU A 456 -23.46 9.16 19.35
N ILE A 457 -23.72 8.74 18.08
CA ILE A 457 -24.94 9.12 17.36
C ILE A 457 -26.05 8.18 17.79
N ASP A 458 -27.09 8.74 18.47
CA ASP A 458 -28.36 8.08 18.60
C ASP A 458 -29.16 8.29 17.31
N GLU A 459 -29.74 7.24 16.72
CA GLU A 459 -30.58 7.36 15.52
C GLU A 459 -31.78 8.30 15.71
N GLY A 460 -32.26 8.46 16.94
CA GLY A 460 -33.27 9.45 17.30
C GLY A 460 -32.82 10.90 17.13
N SER A 461 -31.50 11.17 17.27
CA SER A 461 -30.91 12.52 17.11
C SER A 461 -30.62 12.88 15.66
N THR A 462 -30.48 11.89 14.77
CA THR A 462 -30.18 12.14 13.36
C THR A 462 -31.32 12.79 12.59
N ALA A 463 -32.58 12.60 13.03
CA ALA A 463 -33.73 13.25 12.39
C ALA A 463 -33.73 14.77 12.63
N ILE A 464 -33.27 15.24 13.79
CA ILE A 464 -33.20 16.67 14.13
C ILE A 464 -31.92 17.30 13.55
N GLY A 465 -30.80 16.54 13.53
CA GLY A 465 -29.53 17.01 12.96
C GLY A 465 -29.54 17.15 11.43
N LYS A 466 -30.27 16.30 10.71
CA LYS A 466 -30.40 16.39 9.25
C LYS A 466 -31.09 17.68 8.81
N GLY A 467 -32.09 18.17 9.55
CA GLY A 467 -32.74 19.43 9.26
C GLY A 467 -31.80 20.64 9.41
N ARG A 468 -31.02 20.69 10.47
CA ARG A 468 -30.08 21.80 10.71
C ARG A 468 -28.84 21.78 9.82
N PHE A 469 -28.35 20.58 9.46
CA PHE A 469 -27.22 20.46 8.51
C PHE A 469 -27.66 20.79 7.07
N ALA A 470 -28.86 20.39 6.66
CA ALA A 470 -29.42 20.74 5.36
C ALA A 470 -29.69 22.26 5.25
N GLU A 471 -30.21 22.90 6.30
CA GLU A 471 -30.40 24.36 6.33
C GLU A 471 -29.07 25.12 6.33
N ARG A 472 -28.02 24.64 7.03
CA ARG A 472 -26.70 25.29 6.97
C ARG A 472 -26.01 25.14 5.62
N LEU A 473 -26.21 24.02 4.92
CA LEU A 473 -25.66 23.83 3.57
C LEU A 473 -26.48 24.64 2.52
N ASN A 474 -27.79 24.81 2.72
CA ASN A 474 -28.60 25.63 1.81
C ASN A 474 -28.45 27.13 2.05
N THR A 475 -28.16 27.59 3.26
CA THR A 475 -27.91 29.03 3.52
C THR A 475 -26.51 29.49 3.10
N GLY A 476 -25.55 28.55 2.86
CA GLY A 476 -24.25 28.86 2.30
C GLY A 476 -24.18 28.85 0.76
N ALA A 477 -25.21 28.33 0.10
CA ALA A 477 -25.21 28.15 -1.36
C ALA A 477 -25.90 29.29 -2.15
N ASN A 478 -26.44 30.33 -1.48
CA ASN A 478 -27.18 31.41 -2.16
C ASN A 478 -26.34 32.65 -2.48
N ASN A 479 -25.01 32.52 -2.50
CA ASN A 479 -24.14 33.59 -3.03
C ASN A 479 -23.05 33.04 -3.93
N THR A 480 -23.41 32.26 -4.93
CA THR A 480 -22.52 32.01 -6.07
C THR A 480 -23.21 32.49 -7.33
N THR A 481 -22.68 33.59 -7.79
CA THR A 481 -22.75 33.99 -9.17
C THR A 481 -22.54 32.78 -10.09
N ASP A 482 -23.32 32.77 -11.19
CA ASP A 482 -23.24 31.95 -12.38
C ASP A 482 -21.90 31.19 -12.55
N PRO A 483 -21.87 29.87 -12.77
CA PRO A 483 -20.63 29.13 -12.98
C PRO A 483 -19.98 29.62 -14.27
N ARG A 484 -19.02 30.49 -14.15
CA ARG A 484 -18.23 31.02 -15.25
C ARG A 484 -17.41 29.86 -15.84
N LYS A 485 -17.65 29.62 -17.10
CA LYS A 485 -16.86 28.69 -17.89
C LYS A 485 -15.43 29.20 -17.99
N ILE A 486 -14.49 28.39 -17.61
CA ILE A 486 -13.04 28.67 -17.61
C ILE A 486 -12.41 27.84 -18.73
N ASP A 487 -11.56 28.47 -19.56
CA ASP A 487 -10.76 27.74 -20.55
C ASP A 487 -9.61 26.99 -19.90
N LEU A 488 -8.94 26.11 -20.63
CA LEU A 488 -7.82 25.30 -20.16
C LEU A 488 -6.60 26.12 -19.67
N LYS A 489 -6.66 27.46 -19.75
CA LYS A 489 -5.65 28.39 -19.22
C LYS A 489 -6.15 29.21 -18.03
N GLY A 490 -7.32 28.86 -17.46
CA GLY A 490 -7.89 29.51 -16.28
C GLY A 490 -8.57 30.85 -16.55
N ARG A 491 -8.95 31.18 -17.79
CA ARG A 491 -9.59 32.46 -18.17
C ARG A 491 -11.09 32.30 -18.29
N ASN A 492 -11.85 33.33 -17.87
CA ASN A 492 -13.30 33.41 -18.05
C ASN A 492 -13.67 33.54 -19.52
N VAL A 493 -14.57 32.69 -20.01
CA VAL A 493 -15.10 32.76 -21.39
C VAL A 493 -16.51 33.26 -21.35
N PRO A 494 -16.83 34.39 -22.07
CA PRO A 494 -18.19 34.91 -22.12
C PRO A 494 -19.11 33.99 -22.93
N GLY A 495 -20.15 33.52 -22.31
CA GLY A 495 -21.49 33.31 -22.82
C GLY A 495 -21.75 32.47 -24.06
N LYS A 496 -21.05 31.37 -24.39
CA LYS A 496 -21.58 30.33 -25.30
C LYS A 496 -21.31 28.94 -24.75
N ALA A 497 -22.32 28.07 -24.83
CA ALA A 497 -22.21 26.68 -24.40
C ALA A 497 -21.08 25.98 -25.16
N ALA A 498 -20.06 25.51 -24.44
CA ALA A 498 -19.03 24.68 -25.03
C ALA A 498 -19.65 23.33 -25.39
N LYS A 499 -19.77 23.04 -26.69
CA LYS A 499 -19.94 21.69 -27.20
C LYS A 499 -18.67 20.91 -26.81
N GLY A 500 -18.87 19.67 -26.32
CA GLY A 500 -17.78 18.83 -25.85
C GLY A 500 -16.62 18.76 -26.84
N ALA A 501 -15.41 18.82 -26.33
CA ALA A 501 -14.23 18.62 -27.13
C ALA A 501 -14.19 17.14 -27.56
N TYR A 502 -14.49 16.91 -28.83
CA TYR A 502 -14.18 15.65 -29.52
C TYR A 502 -12.67 15.61 -29.74
N TYR A 503 -12.01 14.64 -29.16
CA TYR A 503 -10.67 14.28 -29.61
C TYR A 503 -10.81 13.53 -30.94
N PRO A 504 -10.17 13.97 -32.02
CA PRO A 504 -10.14 13.20 -33.24
C PRO A 504 -9.30 11.94 -33.01
N VAL A 505 -9.92 10.80 -33.18
CA VAL A 505 -9.22 9.50 -33.38
C VAL A 505 -8.47 9.64 -34.71
N LEU A 506 -7.15 9.79 -34.65
CA LEU A 506 -6.31 9.60 -35.81
C LEU A 506 -6.33 8.12 -36.18
N LYS A 507 -7.08 7.82 -37.25
CA LYS A 507 -6.86 6.62 -38.05
C LYS A 507 -5.56 6.81 -38.85
N HIS A 508 -4.57 5.99 -38.56
CA HIS A 508 -3.72 5.38 -39.57
C HIS A 508 -3.05 4.13 -38.95
#